data_aebd850b5b1780602e915e68af14786b
#
_entry.id   aebd850b5b1780602e915e68af14786b
#
_cell.length_a   1.000
_cell.length_b   1.000
_cell.length_c   1.000
_cell.angle_alpha   90.00
_cell.angle_beta   90.00
_cell.angle_gamma   90.00
#
_symmetry.space_group_name_H-M   'P 1'
#
loop_
_entity.id
_entity.type
_entity.pdbx_description
1 polymer ?
#
loop_
_entity_poly.entity_id
_entity_poly.type
_entity_poly.pdbx_seq_one_letter_code
_entity_poly.pdbx_strand_id
1 'polypeptide(L)'
;MPEIPGMIASEEEARNYLVAHFWDAFDFKDTALLRSRPVRMQGLSRFVALSASMPAEQKEAVDKGFGVLCKGITENRTLTDSLKYYVEEYLYNPNSPYYNEELYGVYLKCMMENLPANDPLMETYRFKRQLIGRNCPGSKAEDFTYYLPDGTRKSLYSTPVKGDYLILVFYDPECHSCHDIMRGMFADRSLAEAVADGKVTVLAVYVEGDTEVWKKYLNGMPGNWVIGEDKMAVKDGAIYDLKAMPTIYLLDKNKKVLLKDAPYARIREALSFQP
;
A
#
# COMPACT_ATOMS: atom_id res chain seq x y z
N MET A 1 12.49 -22.69 12.60
CA MET A 1 13.23 -21.45 12.93
C MET A 1 14.65 -21.85 13.27
N PRO A 2 15.67 -21.07 12.91
CA PRO A 2 17.05 -21.38 13.26
C PRO A 2 17.25 -21.38 14.79
N GLU A 3 18.17 -22.18 15.27
CA GLU A 3 18.61 -22.14 16.68
C GLU A 3 19.52 -20.93 16.90
N ILE A 4 19.27 -20.15 17.94
CA ILE A 4 20.07 -18.98 18.26
C ILE A 4 21.37 -19.45 18.93
N PRO A 5 22.57 -19.08 18.43
CA PRO A 5 23.82 -19.42 19.06
C PRO A 5 23.90 -18.90 20.51
N GLY A 6 24.36 -19.78 21.44
CA GLY A 6 24.39 -19.45 22.88
C GLY A 6 25.31 -18.28 23.27
N MET A 7 26.14 -17.77 22.36
CA MET A 7 26.97 -16.58 22.55
C MET A 7 26.21 -15.26 22.30
N ILE A 8 25.02 -15.30 21.72
CA ILE A 8 24.17 -14.11 21.48
C ILE A 8 23.46 -13.78 22.80
N ALA A 9 23.79 -12.63 23.39
CA ALA A 9 23.31 -12.24 24.71
C ALA A 9 22.16 -11.22 24.70
N SER A 10 22.02 -10.44 23.61
CA SER A 10 20.97 -9.43 23.51
C SER A 10 19.77 -9.92 22.70
N GLU A 11 18.56 -9.47 23.07
CA GLU A 11 17.34 -9.75 22.32
C GLU A 11 17.39 -9.16 20.90
N GLU A 12 18.08 -8.03 20.74
CA GLU A 12 18.25 -7.36 19.45
C GLU A 12 19.12 -8.19 18.52
N GLU A 13 20.28 -8.66 18.98
CA GLU A 13 21.15 -9.53 18.18
C GLU A 13 20.47 -10.86 17.87
N ALA A 14 19.70 -11.42 18.82
CA ALA A 14 18.95 -12.64 18.62
C ALA A 14 17.90 -12.46 17.50
N ARG A 15 17.19 -11.33 17.49
CA ARG A 15 16.19 -11.00 16.47
C ARG A 15 16.85 -10.81 15.10
N ASN A 16 17.95 -10.07 15.05
CA ASN A 16 18.75 -9.90 13.82
C ASN A 16 19.20 -11.24 13.25
N TYR A 17 19.72 -12.11 14.12
CA TYR A 17 20.14 -13.45 13.73
C TYR A 17 18.96 -14.27 13.18
N LEU A 18 17.83 -14.28 13.87
CA LEU A 18 16.62 -15.02 13.46
C LEU A 18 16.12 -14.57 12.09
N VAL A 19 16.05 -13.27 11.83
CA VAL A 19 15.61 -12.73 10.53
C VAL A 19 16.60 -13.06 9.43
N ALA A 20 17.90 -12.82 9.67
CA ALA A 20 18.96 -13.05 8.68
C ALA A 20 19.09 -14.52 8.27
N HIS A 21 18.83 -15.45 9.20
CA HIS A 21 19.02 -16.89 9.03
C HIS A 21 17.73 -17.70 8.98
N PHE A 22 16.57 -17.01 8.85
CA PHE A 22 15.24 -17.64 8.94
C PHE A 22 15.06 -18.81 7.97
N TRP A 23 15.61 -18.70 6.77
CA TRP A 23 15.44 -19.64 5.67
C TRP A 23 16.60 -20.62 5.50
N ASP A 24 17.71 -20.51 6.27
CA ASP A 24 18.92 -21.32 6.07
C ASP A 24 18.66 -22.83 6.16
N ALA A 25 17.75 -23.25 7.03
CA ALA A 25 17.39 -24.66 7.19
C ALA A 25 16.19 -25.10 6.32
N PHE A 26 15.65 -24.20 5.47
CA PHE A 26 14.53 -24.55 4.60
C PHE A 26 15.02 -25.13 3.29
N ASP A 27 14.65 -26.39 3.01
CA ASP A 27 14.98 -27.05 1.74
C ASP A 27 14.01 -26.62 0.64
N PHE A 28 14.42 -25.67 -0.19
CA PHE A 28 13.66 -25.21 -1.35
C PHE A 28 13.53 -26.25 -2.47
N LYS A 29 14.13 -27.44 -2.34
CA LYS A 29 14.00 -28.57 -3.28
C LYS A 29 13.08 -29.66 -2.78
N ASP A 30 12.72 -29.66 -1.50
CA ASP A 30 11.79 -30.63 -0.92
C ASP A 30 10.37 -30.39 -1.43
N THR A 31 9.93 -31.26 -2.35
CA THR A 31 8.60 -31.17 -2.96
C THR A 31 7.46 -31.41 -1.97
N ALA A 32 7.69 -32.11 -0.85
CA ALA A 32 6.68 -32.31 0.19
C ALA A 32 6.46 -31.03 0.98
N LEU A 33 7.52 -30.34 1.40
CA LEU A 33 7.43 -29.01 2.03
C LEU A 33 6.76 -28.02 1.10
N LEU A 34 7.13 -28.04 -0.20
CA LEU A 34 6.60 -27.13 -1.21
C LEU A 34 5.11 -27.35 -1.52
N ARG A 35 4.61 -28.57 -1.40
CA ARG A 35 3.18 -28.88 -1.57
C ARG A 35 2.36 -28.57 -0.33
N SER A 36 2.99 -28.47 0.84
CA SER A 36 2.31 -28.16 2.09
C SER A 36 1.96 -26.67 2.15
N ARG A 37 0.71 -26.31 1.81
CA ARG A 37 0.20 -24.95 1.93
C ARG A 37 0.41 -24.36 3.34
N PRO A 38 0.10 -25.07 4.45
CA PRO A 38 0.33 -24.54 5.79
C PRO A 38 1.80 -24.19 6.07
N VAL A 39 2.76 -25.01 5.64
CA VAL A 39 4.19 -24.77 5.86
C VAL A 39 4.64 -23.50 5.13
N ARG A 40 4.26 -23.34 3.87
CA ARG A 40 4.59 -22.13 3.10
C ARG A 40 3.97 -20.87 3.71
N MET A 41 2.68 -20.92 4.03
CA MET A 41 1.97 -19.77 4.58
C MET A 41 2.50 -19.38 5.97
N GLN A 42 2.67 -20.36 6.87
CA GLN A 42 3.17 -20.10 8.23
C GLN A 42 4.63 -19.66 8.22
N GLY A 43 5.47 -20.26 7.39
CA GLY A 43 6.86 -19.83 7.22
C GLY A 43 6.94 -18.39 6.76
N LEU A 44 6.23 -18.05 5.67
CA LEU A 44 6.24 -16.71 5.12
C LEU A 44 5.63 -15.67 6.06
N SER A 45 4.47 -15.96 6.68
CA SER A 45 3.83 -15.01 7.61
C SER A 45 4.68 -14.72 8.83
N ARG A 46 5.37 -15.74 9.40
CA ARG A 46 6.30 -15.56 10.51
C ARG A 46 7.52 -14.74 10.11
N PHE A 47 8.10 -15.02 8.95
CA PHE A 47 9.23 -14.26 8.43
C PHE A 47 8.86 -12.79 8.21
N VAL A 48 7.72 -12.53 7.58
CA VAL A 48 7.22 -11.18 7.35
C VAL A 48 6.95 -10.44 8.67
N ALA A 49 6.28 -11.09 9.63
CA ALA A 49 6.00 -10.49 10.94
C ALA A 49 7.28 -10.12 11.69
N LEU A 50 8.28 -11.01 11.69
CA LEU A 50 9.60 -10.73 12.27
C LEU A 50 10.30 -9.58 11.55
N SER A 51 10.32 -9.62 10.20
CA SER A 51 10.96 -8.56 9.40
C SER A 51 10.29 -7.20 9.59
N ALA A 52 8.94 -7.15 9.69
CA ALA A 52 8.19 -5.92 9.93
C ALA A 52 8.42 -5.33 11.33
N SER A 53 8.86 -6.13 12.30
CA SER A 53 9.20 -5.67 13.64
C SER A 53 10.63 -5.14 13.78
N MET A 54 11.43 -5.21 12.70
CA MET A 54 12.83 -4.77 12.72
C MET A 54 12.92 -3.25 12.64
N PRO A 55 13.77 -2.60 13.45
CA PRO A 55 14.11 -1.19 13.28
C PRO A 55 14.77 -0.92 11.93
N ALA A 56 14.60 0.30 11.41
CA ALA A 56 15.16 0.71 10.12
C ALA A 56 16.69 0.56 10.03
N GLU A 57 17.37 0.68 11.17
CA GLU A 57 18.81 0.54 11.30
C GLU A 57 19.29 -0.91 11.08
N GLN A 58 18.39 -1.89 11.21
CA GLN A 58 18.66 -3.32 11.09
C GLN A 58 18.28 -3.92 9.74
N LYS A 59 18.21 -3.07 8.72
CA LYS A 59 17.81 -3.43 7.37
C LYS A 59 18.69 -4.54 6.75
N GLU A 60 19.95 -4.64 7.12
CA GLU A 60 20.88 -5.66 6.59
C GLU A 60 20.40 -7.10 6.91
N ALA A 61 19.88 -7.33 8.10
CA ALA A 61 19.32 -8.64 8.46
C ALA A 61 18.10 -9.01 7.61
N VAL A 62 17.25 -8.02 7.33
CA VAL A 62 16.06 -8.18 6.47
C VAL A 62 16.49 -8.48 5.04
N ASP A 63 17.42 -7.69 4.47
CA ASP A 63 17.95 -7.87 3.13
C ASP A 63 18.58 -9.27 2.97
N LYS A 64 19.33 -9.75 3.98
CA LYS A 64 19.93 -11.09 3.99
C LYS A 64 18.87 -12.20 3.99
N GLY A 65 17.88 -12.11 4.87
CA GLY A 65 16.78 -13.09 4.95
C GLY A 65 15.97 -13.16 3.66
N PHE A 66 15.63 -12.01 3.05
CA PHE A 66 15.01 -11.99 1.72
C PHE A 66 15.94 -12.52 0.64
N GLY A 67 17.26 -12.28 0.73
CA GLY A 67 18.24 -12.82 -0.22
C GLY A 67 18.21 -14.35 -0.30
N VAL A 68 18.18 -15.03 0.86
CA VAL A 68 18.06 -16.49 0.91
C VAL A 68 16.72 -16.96 0.34
N LEU A 69 15.62 -16.30 0.73
CA LEU A 69 14.27 -16.61 0.23
C LEU A 69 14.20 -16.47 -1.30
N CYS A 70 14.59 -15.31 -1.84
CA CYS A 70 14.50 -15.03 -3.27
C CYS A 70 15.35 -15.99 -4.10
N LYS A 71 16.57 -16.28 -3.65
CA LYS A 71 17.43 -17.27 -4.31
C LYS A 71 16.76 -18.64 -4.36
N GLY A 72 16.25 -19.12 -3.22
CA GLY A 72 15.59 -20.41 -3.15
C GLY A 72 14.35 -20.52 -4.03
N ILE A 73 13.52 -19.47 -4.09
CA ILE A 73 12.31 -19.49 -4.93
C ILE A 73 12.62 -19.32 -6.43
N THR A 74 13.67 -18.59 -6.81
CA THR A 74 14.04 -18.42 -8.23
C THR A 74 14.70 -19.67 -8.82
N GLU A 75 15.36 -20.49 -8.00
CA GLU A 75 15.89 -21.79 -8.41
C GLU A 75 14.79 -22.84 -8.68
N ASN A 76 13.57 -22.62 -8.21
CA ASN A 76 12.43 -23.51 -8.38
C ASN A 76 11.21 -22.76 -8.94
N ARG A 77 10.95 -22.88 -10.24
CA ARG A 77 9.87 -22.17 -10.94
C ARG A 77 8.48 -22.39 -10.36
N THR A 78 8.16 -23.63 -9.95
CA THR A 78 6.87 -23.95 -9.33
C THR A 78 6.68 -23.20 -8.01
N LEU A 79 7.75 -22.98 -7.28
CA LEU A 79 7.74 -22.16 -6.06
C LEU A 79 7.57 -20.68 -6.35
N THR A 80 8.24 -20.17 -7.39
CA THR A 80 8.16 -18.76 -7.78
C THR A 80 6.70 -18.35 -7.94
N ASP A 81 5.90 -19.10 -8.71
CA ASP A 81 4.49 -18.77 -8.95
C ASP A 81 3.64 -18.85 -7.68
N SER A 82 3.87 -19.86 -6.85
CA SER A 82 3.09 -20.06 -5.63
C SER A 82 3.44 -19.03 -4.54
N LEU A 83 4.73 -18.77 -4.29
CA LEU A 83 5.17 -17.85 -3.24
C LEU A 83 4.97 -16.39 -3.63
N LYS A 84 5.10 -16.05 -4.92
CA LYS A 84 4.76 -14.72 -5.43
C LYS A 84 3.34 -14.32 -5.00
N TYR A 85 2.35 -15.21 -5.20
CA TYR A 85 0.98 -14.94 -4.79
C TYR A 85 0.89 -14.63 -3.29
N TYR A 86 1.51 -15.46 -2.43
CA TYR A 86 1.45 -15.24 -0.98
C TYR A 86 2.23 -14.00 -0.52
N VAL A 87 3.36 -13.68 -1.15
CA VAL A 87 4.09 -12.44 -0.83
C VAL A 87 3.25 -11.21 -1.17
N GLU A 88 2.57 -11.22 -2.32
CA GLU A 88 1.66 -10.14 -2.71
C GLU A 88 0.47 -10.04 -1.75
N GLU A 89 -0.16 -11.16 -1.40
CA GLU A 89 -1.26 -11.18 -0.42
C GLU A 89 -0.84 -10.68 0.96
N TYR A 90 0.37 -10.94 1.40
CA TYR A 90 0.81 -10.50 2.71
C TYR A 90 1.34 -9.07 2.72
N LEU A 91 2.21 -8.72 1.77
CA LEU A 91 2.95 -7.47 1.83
C LEU A 91 2.32 -6.33 1.00
N TYR A 92 1.52 -6.67 -0.01
CA TYR A 92 1.00 -5.70 -0.96
C TYR A 92 -0.52 -5.52 -0.93
N ASN A 93 -1.27 -6.48 -0.40
CA ASN A 93 -2.72 -6.34 -0.20
C ASN A 93 -2.98 -5.42 1.01
N PRO A 94 -3.63 -4.25 0.86
CA PRO A 94 -3.87 -3.30 1.94
C PRO A 94 -4.80 -3.84 3.04
N ASN A 95 -5.56 -4.91 2.76
CA ASN A 95 -6.38 -5.59 3.76
C ASN A 95 -5.62 -6.66 4.56
N SER A 96 -4.34 -6.89 4.24
CA SER A 96 -3.50 -7.83 4.98
C SER A 96 -3.05 -7.23 6.31
N PRO A 97 -3.09 -8.00 7.43
CA PRO A 97 -2.50 -7.56 8.69
C PRO A 97 -0.96 -7.41 8.61
N TYR A 98 -0.35 -7.91 7.54
CA TYR A 98 1.09 -7.84 7.28
C TYR A 98 1.43 -6.84 6.18
N TYR A 99 0.47 -6.01 5.72
CA TYR A 99 0.72 -5.02 4.69
C TYR A 99 1.92 -4.15 5.01
N ASN A 100 2.92 -4.16 4.10
CA ASN A 100 4.15 -3.41 4.27
C ASN A 100 4.84 -3.19 2.91
N GLU A 101 4.65 -2.01 2.32
CA GLU A 101 5.24 -1.66 1.02
C GLU A 101 6.78 -1.60 1.05
N GLU A 102 7.39 -1.27 2.20
CA GLU A 102 8.85 -1.23 2.30
C GLU A 102 9.43 -2.63 2.15
N LEU A 103 8.90 -3.61 2.91
CA LEU A 103 9.28 -5.02 2.77
C LEU A 103 8.96 -5.58 1.38
N TYR A 104 7.83 -5.16 0.80
CA TYR A 104 7.50 -5.54 -0.58
C TYR A 104 8.53 -4.99 -1.57
N GLY A 105 9.00 -3.76 -1.38
CA GLY A 105 10.08 -3.17 -2.15
C GLY A 105 11.40 -3.94 -2.04
N VAL A 106 11.75 -4.43 -0.84
CA VAL A 106 12.91 -5.31 -0.61
C VAL A 106 12.75 -6.61 -1.39
N TYR A 107 11.58 -7.25 -1.30
CA TYR A 107 11.28 -8.46 -2.06
C TYR A 107 11.40 -8.26 -3.57
N LEU A 108 10.78 -7.20 -4.12
CA LEU A 108 10.84 -6.91 -5.55
C LEU A 108 12.28 -6.69 -6.03
N LYS A 109 13.08 -5.92 -5.27
CA LYS A 109 14.50 -5.72 -5.56
C LYS A 109 15.24 -7.04 -5.60
N CYS A 110 15.08 -7.84 -4.55
CA CYS A 110 15.75 -9.13 -4.40
C CYS A 110 15.36 -10.09 -5.53
N MET A 111 14.09 -10.18 -5.91
CA MET A 111 13.65 -11.01 -7.03
C MET A 111 14.30 -10.57 -8.36
N MET A 112 14.36 -9.26 -8.62
CA MET A 112 14.99 -8.74 -9.84
C MET A 112 16.51 -9.03 -9.89
N GLU A 113 17.19 -9.09 -8.75
CA GLU A 113 18.61 -9.42 -8.65
C GLU A 113 18.89 -10.92 -8.87
N ASN A 114 17.91 -11.79 -8.62
CA ASN A 114 18.06 -13.24 -8.71
C ASN A 114 17.42 -13.87 -9.97
N LEU A 115 16.55 -13.15 -10.67
CA LEU A 115 15.96 -13.62 -11.92
C LEU A 115 16.84 -13.32 -13.15
N PRO A 116 16.80 -14.16 -14.18
CA PRO A 116 17.41 -13.85 -15.47
C PRO A 116 16.89 -12.53 -16.04
N ALA A 117 17.75 -11.74 -16.68
CA ALA A 117 17.39 -10.43 -17.22
C ALA A 117 16.23 -10.47 -18.26
N ASN A 118 16.06 -11.61 -18.93
CA ASN A 118 14.98 -11.86 -19.91
C ASN A 118 13.78 -12.61 -19.31
N ASP A 119 13.71 -12.76 -17.98
CA ASP A 119 12.56 -13.40 -17.34
C ASP A 119 11.29 -12.55 -17.53
N PRO A 120 10.14 -13.15 -17.91
CA PRO A 120 8.88 -12.42 -18.10
C PRO A 120 8.42 -11.62 -16.87
N LEU A 121 8.81 -12.04 -15.66
CA LEU A 121 8.44 -11.35 -14.42
C LEU A 121 9.21 -10.04 -14.20
N MET A 122 10.35 -9.83 -14.89
CA MET A 122 11.19 -8.64 -14.69
C MET A 122 10.43 -7.34 -14.95
N GLU A 123 9.65 -7.25 -16.04
CA GLU A 123 8.86 -6.05 -16.35
C GLU A 123 7.76 -5.82 -15.31
N THR A 124 7.09 -6.89 -14.87
CA THR A 124 6.08 -6.80 -13.82
C THR A 124 6.69 -6.28 -12.51
N TYR A 125 7.86 -6.78 -12.10
CA TYR A 125 8.52 -6.35 -10.87
C TYR A 125 9.06 -4.91 -10.98
N ARG A 126 9.62 -4.52 -12.12
CA ARG A 126 10.02 -3.12 -12.38
C ARG A 126 8.84 -2.17 -12.28
N PHE A 127 7.73 -2.51 -12.94
CA PHE A 127 6.51 -1.72 -12.89
C PHE A 127 5.97 -1.59 -11.45
N LYS A 128 5.82 -2.68 -10.72
CA LYS A 128 5.35 -2.67 -9.33
C LYS A 128 6.29 -1.86 -8.42
N ARG A 129 7.61 -2.02 -8.58
CA ARG A 129 8.59 -1.24 -7.82
C ARG A 129 8.50 0.25 -8.10
N GLN A 130 8.28 0.64 -9.35
CA GLN A 130 8.06 2.03 -9.72
C GLN A 130 6.76 2.55 -9.08
N LEU A 131 5.70 1.76 -9.13
CA LEU A 131 4.38 2.13 -8.64
C LEU A 131 4.37 2.34 -7.11
N ILE A 132 4.94 1.42 -6.34
CA ILE A 132 5.05 1.59 -4.88
C ILE A 132 5.96 2.76 -4.49
N GLY A 133 6.92 3.14 -5.34
CA GLY A 133 7.79 4.29 -5.13
C GLY A 133 7.12 5.64 -5.39
N ARG A 134 5.91 5.68 -5.98
CA ARG A 134 5.15 6.92 -6.21
C ARG A 134 4.37 7.35 -4.98
N ASN A 135 4.17 8.65 -4.88
CA ASN A 135 3.34 9.27 -3.84
C ASN A 135 3.70 8.80 -2.41
N CYS A 136 4.99 8.58 -2.15
CA CYS A 136 5.47 8.18 -0.83
C CYS A 136 5.37 9.32 0.19
N PRO A 137 5.17 9.03 1.48
CA PRO A 137 5.21 10.03 2.54
C PRO A 137 6.48 10.88 2.44
N GLY A 138 6.31 12.19 2.56
CA GLY A 138 7.40 13.17 2.41
C GLY A 138 7.62 13.67 0.98
N SER A 139 7.15 12.98 -0.07
CA SER A 139 7.20 13.45 -1.46
C SER A 139 6.01 14.36 -1.79
N LYS A 140 6.13 15.14 -2.86
CA LYS A 140 4.98 15.85 -3.43
C LYS A 140 4.13 14.84 -4.19
N ALA A 141 2.82 14.85 -3.96
CA ALA A 141 1.87 13.98 -4.67
C ALA A 141 1.90 14.29 -6.18
N GLU A 142 1.80 13.25 -7.01
CA GLU A 142 1.71 13.41 -8.46
C GLU A 142 0.42 14.15 -8.85
N ASP A 143 0.53 15.10 -9.77
CA ASP A 143 -0.64 15.83 -10.28
C ASP A 143 -1.45 14.95 -11.24
N PHE A 144 -2.75 15.14 -11.22
CA PHE A 144 -3.67 14.51 -12.16
C PHE A 144 -4.85 15.42 -12.44
N THR A 145 -5.50 15.20 -13.59
CA THR A 145 -6.68 15.94 -14.00
C THR A 145 -7.96 15.24 -13.55
N TYR A 146 -8.93 16.03 -13.10
CA TYR A 146 -10.30 15.56 -12.84
C TYR A 146 -11.31 16.59 -13.32
N TYR A 147 -12.58 16.19 -13.42
CA TYR A 147 -13.68 17.02 -13.89
C TYR A 147 -14.75 17.13 -12.80
N LEU A 148 -15.20 18.35 -12.56
CA LEU A 148 -16.34 18.62 -11.66
C LEU A 148 -17.67 18.21 -12.32
N PRO A 149 -18.79 18.13 -11.55
CA PRO A 149 -20.09 17.75 -12.10
C PRO A 149 -20.61 18.66 -13.22
N ASP A 150 -20.18 19.91 -13.25
CA ASP A 150 -20.48 20.88 -14.33
C ASP A 150 -19.56 20.74 -15.56
N GLY A 151 -18.65 19.77 -15.57
CA GLY A 151 -17.68 19.57 -16.61
C GLY A 151 -16.42 20.44 -16.50
N THR A 152 -16.30 21.28 -15.47
CA THR A 152 -15.10 22.11 -15.28
C THR A 152 -13.89 21.24 -15.02
N ARG A 153 -12.83 21.42 -15.83
CA ARG A 153 -11.55 20.74 -15.68
C ARG A 153 -10.72 21.34 -14.55
N LYS A 154 -10.21 20.52 -13.66
CA LYS A 154 -9.31 20.85 -12.57
C LYS A 154 -8.12 19.90 -12.54
N SER A 155 -7.12 20.22 -11.70
CA SER A 155 -6.08 19.26 -11.33
C SER A 155 -5.93 19.22 -9.81
N LEU A 156 -5.24 18.20 -9.29
CA LEU A 156 -4.92 18.14 -7.86
C LEU A 156 -4.19 19.43 -7.42
N TYR A 157 -3.22 19.91 -8.23
CA TYR A 157 -2.46 21.11 -7.88
C TYR A 157 -3.30 22.38 -7.94
N SER A 158 -4.29 22.45 -8.83
CA SER A 158 -5.21 23.59 -8.91
C SER A 158 -6.33 23.56 -7.87
N THR A 159 -6.46 22.47 -7.11
CA THR A 159 -7.46 22.33 -6.05
C THR A 159 -7.08 23.20 -4.86
N PRO A 160 -7.90 24.20 -4.48
CA PRO A 160 -7.61 25.03 -3.32
C PRO A 160 -7.69 24.20 -2.03
N VAL A 161 -6.72 24.36 -1.16
CA VAL A 161 -6.75 23.82 0.21
C VAL A 161 -6.96 24.99 1.16
N LYS A 162 -8.12 25.04 1.81
CA LYS A 162 -8.49 26.16 2.68
C LYS A 162 -7.69 26.20 3.98
N GLY A 163 -7.37 25.02 4.53
CA GLY A 163 -6.59 24.88 5.76
C GLY A 163 -5.21 24.27 5.51
N ASP A 164 -4.79 23.44 6.43
CA ASP A 164 -3.47 22.80 6.38
C ASP A 164 -3.47 21.43 5.72
N TYR A 165 -4.64 20.80 5.55
CA TYR A 165 -4.76 19.42 5.12
C TYR A 165 -5.74 19.23 3.96
N LEU A 166 -5.38 18.29 3.07
CA LEU A 166 -6.24 17.75 2.03
C LEU A 166 -6.36 16.25 2.21
N ILE A 167 -7.57 15.77 2.38
CA ILE A 167 -7.90 14.34 2.27
C ILE A 167 -8.25 14.08 0.81
N LEU A 168 -7.45 13.24 0.14
CA LEU A 168 -7.71 12.79 -1.23
C LEU A 168 -8.24 11.36 -1.16
N VAL A 169 -9.45 11.16 -1.71
CA VAL A 169 -10.14 9.87 -1.71
C VAL A 169 -10.40 9.45 -3.14
N PHE A 170 -9.82 8.36 -3.57
CA PHE A 170 -10.20 7.66 -4.80
C PHE A 170 -11.27 6.63 -4.46
N TYR A 171 -12.38 6.65 -5.16
CA TYR A 171 -13.53 5.81 -4.83
C TYR A 171 -14.30 5.30 -6.04
N ASP A 172 -15.09 4.27 -5.81
CA ASP A 172 -16.10 3.75 -6.71
C ASP A 172 -17.42 3.63 -5.93
N PRO A 173 -18.50 4.32 -6.35
CA PRO A 173 -19.78 4.28 -5.65
C PRO A 173 -20.49 2.92 -5.72
N GLU A 174 -20.10 2.04 -6.63
CA GLU A 174 -20.65 0.68 -6.73
C GLU A 174 -19.86 -0.34 -5.90
N CYS A 175 -18.70 0.05 -5.36
CA CYS A 175 -17.90 -0.79 -4.48
C CYS A 175 -18.45 -0.80 -3.05
N HIS A 176 -18.75 -1.97 -2.51
CA HIS A 176 -19.30 -2.13 -1.15
C HIS A 176 -18.39 -1.52 -0.07
N SER A 177 -17.09 -1.79 -0.13
CA SER A 177 -16.11 -1.24 0.83
C SER A 177 -16.04 0.29 0.77
N CYS A 178 -16.13 0.88 -0.44
CA CYS A 178 -16.21 2.34 -0.60
C CYS A 178 -17.44 2.90 0.11
N HIS A 179 -18.58 2.26 -0.10
CA HIS A 179 -19.84 2.70 0.49
C HIS A 179 -19.76 2.73 2.02
N ASP A 180 -19.22 1.71 2.65
CA ASP A 180 -19.11 1.63 4.11
C ASP A 180 -18.14 2.68 4.68
N ILE A 181 -16.95 2.84 4.06
CA ILE A 181 -15.95 3.80 4.51
C ILE A 181 -16.42 5.23 4.27
N MET A 182 -16.97 5.52 3.08
CA MET A 182 -17.51 6.85 2.75
C MET A 182 -18.69 7.23 3.67
N ARG A 183 -19.58 6.28 3.98
CA ARG A 183 -20.66 6.50 4.96
C ARG A 183 -20.11 6.83 6.34
N GLY A 184 -19.04 6.12 6.78
CA GLY A 184 -18.35 6.44 8.03
C GLY A 184 -17.75 7.86 8.02
N MET A 185 -17.16 8.28 6.91
CA MET A 185 -16.62 9.63 6.74
C MET A 185 -17.76 10.69 6.75
N PHE A 186 -18.91 10.41 6.12
CA PHE A 186 -20.06 11.33 6.11
C PHE A 186 -20.66 11.50 7.50
N ALA A 187 -20.69 10.44 8.30
CA ALA A 187 -21.20 10.46 9.66
C ALA A 187 -20.23 11.04 10.70
N ASP A 188 -18.96 11.24 10.30
CA ASP A 188 -17.94 11.76 11.23
C ASP A 188 -18.12 13.25 11.47
N ARG A 189 -18.63 13.60 12.65
CA ARG A 189 -18.88 14.97 13.08
C ARG A 189 -17.59 15.79 13.12
N SER A 190 -16.49 15.21 13.59
CA SER A 190 -15.19 15.90 13.67
C SER A 190 -14.69 16.28 12.28
N LEU A 191 -14.83 15.40 11.28
CA LEU A 191 -14.51 15.72 9.90
C LEU A 191 -15.43 16.81 9.35
N ALA A 192 -16.74 16.70 9.57
CA ALA A 192 -17.72 17.68 9.10
C ALA A 192 -17.42 19.09 9.65
N GLU A 193 -17.13 19.21 10.95
CA GLU A 193 -16.73 20.46 11.61
C GLU A 193 -15.39 20.99 11.05
N ALA A 194 -14.37 20.13 10.89
CA ALA A 194 -13.08 20.56 10.34
C ALA A 194 -13.19 21.05 8.88
N VAL A 195 -14.07 20.45 8.07
CA VAL A 195 -14.33 20.92 6.69
C VAL A 195 -15.13 22.23 6.70
N ALA A 196 -16.13 22.36 7.57
CA ALA A 196 -16.93 23.60 7.70
C ALA A 196 -16.06 24.78 8.17
N ASP A 197 -15.17 24.54 9.14
CA ASP A 197 -14.21 25.53 9.64
C ASP A 197 -13.09 25.84 8.62
N GLY A 198 -13.02 25.11 7.50
CA GLY A 198 -11.98 25.29 6.50
C GLY A 198 -10.59 24.80 6.93
N LYS A 199 -10.48 23.96 7.97
CA LYS A 199 -9.22 23.36 8.43
C LYS A 199 -8.77 22.20 7.54
N VAL A 200 -9.73 21.47 6.98
CA VAL A 200 -9.53 20.33 6.10
C VAL A 200 -10.32 20.53 4.81
N THR A 201 -9.72 20.21 3.68
CA THR A 201 -10.39 20.08 2.39
C THR A 201 -10.50 18.57 2.06
N VAL A 202 -11.65 18.13 1.56
CA VAL A 202 -11.80 16.77 1.04
C VAL A 202 -12.00 16.84 -0.47
N LEU A 203 -11.17 16.10 -1.21
CA LEU A 203 -11.30 15.86 -2.65
C LEU A 203 -11.62 14.38 -2.85
N ALA A 204 -12.82 14.06 -3.28
CA ALA A 204 -13.22 12.71 -3.63
C ALA A 204 -13.31 12.56 -5.16
N VAL A 205 -12.58 11.58 -5.71
CA VAL A 205 -12.42 11.38 -7.15
C VAL A 205 -12.89 9.98 -7.52
N TYR A 206 -13.87 9.92 -8.39
CA TYR A 206 -14.33 8.68 -9.03
C TYR A 206 -13.35 8.27 -10.14
N VAL A 207 -12.96 6.99 -10.17
CA VAL A 207 -11.84 6.52 -11.01
C VAL A 207 -12.18 5.33 -11.93
N GLU A 208 -13.46 4.94 -12.07
CA GLU A 208 -13.88 3.82 -12.93
C GLU A 208 -14.35 4.26 -14.33
N GLY A 209 -14.45 5.58 -14.59
CA GLY A 209 -14.66 6.13 -15.93
C GLY A 209 -16.10 6.15 -16.47
N ASP A 210 -17.08 5.58 -15.77
CA ASP A 210 -18.49 5.66 -16.17
C ASP A 210 -19.15 6.92 -15.58
N THR A 211 -19.12 8.00 -16.35
CA THR A 211 -19.68 9.30 -15.95
C THR A 211 -21.18 9.21 -15.61
N GLU A 212 -21.96 8.34 -16.25
CA GLU A 212 -23.40 8.23 -15.99
C GLU A 212 -23.68 7.49 -14.67
N VAL A 213 -22.87 6.49 -14.35
CA VAL A 213 -22.89 5.85 -13.01
C VAL A 213 -22.53 6.88 -11.95
N TRP A 214 -21.41 7.57 -12.08
CA TRP A 214 -20.97 8.58 -11.14
C TRP A 214 -22.03 9.65 -10.85
N LYS A 215 -22.67 10.21 -11.87
CA LYS A 215 -23.70 11.23 -11.74
C LYS A 215 -24.89 10.80 -10.87
N LYS A 216 -25.27 9.51 -10.91
CA LYS A 216 -26.40 8.99 -10.09
C LYS A 216 -26.13 9.09 -8.59
N TYR A 217 -24.87 9.04 -8.18
CA TYR A 217 -24.47 9.04 -6.76
C TYR A 217 -24.13 10.44 -6.22
N LEU A 218 -24.06 11.48 -7.06
CA LEU A 218 -23.68 12.84 -6.64
C LEU A 218 -24.60 13.41 -5.56
N ASN A 219 -25.90 13.14 -5.62
CA ASN A 219 -26.87 13.66 -4.65
C ASN A 219 -26.66 13.15 -3.22
N GLY A 220 -25.93 12.04 -3.04
CA GLY A 220 -25.57 11.49 -1.73
C GLY A 220 -24.26 12.02 -1.15
N MET A 221 -23.54 12.86 -1.89
CA MET A 221 -22.23 13.35 -1.47
C MET A 221 -22.35 14.66 -0.66
N PRO A 222 -21.47 14.88 0.35
CA PRO A 222 -21.47 16.12 1.12
C PRO A 222 -21.21 17.36 0.24
N GLY A 223 -22.08 18.36 0.32
CA GLY A 223 -22.01 19.55 -0.55
C GLY A 223 -20.82 20.49 -0.30
N ASN A 224 -20.07 20.27 0.79
CA ASN A 224 -18.86 21.02 1.12
C ASN A 224 -17.56 20.29 0.74
N TRP A 225 -17.65 19.10 0.14
CA TRP A 225 -16.53 18.37 -0.45
C TRP A 225 -16.33 18.77 -1.92
N VAL A 226 -15.11 18.65 -2.41
CA VAL A 226 -14.82 18.73 -3.84
C VAL A 226 -15.02 17.33 -4.42
N ILE A 227 -15.98 17.19 -5.34
CA ILE A 227 -16.29 15.90 -5.94
C ILE A 227 -15.96 15.95 -7.43
N GLY A 228 -15.21 14.98 -7.92
CA GLY A 228 -14.82 14.91 -9.31
C GLY A 228 -14.73 13.49 -9.87
N GLU A 229 -14.61 13.39 -11.18
CA GLU A 229 -14.25 12.17 -11.91
C GLU A 229 -12.95 12.37 -12.68
N ASP A 230 -12.08 11.38 -12.78
CA ASP A 230 -10.82 11.48 -13.52
C ASP A 230 -10.85 10.80 -14.89
N LYS A 231 -11.95 10.13 -15.25
CA LYS A 231 -12.13 9.38 -16.51
C LYS A 231 -11.04 8.31 -16.71
N MET A 232 -10.70 7.60 -15.66
CA MET A 232 -9.67 6.56 -15.60
C MET A 232 -8.21 7.04 -15.77
N ALA A 233 -7.95 8.35 -15.84
CA ALA A 233 -6.60 8.86 -16.09
C ALA A 233 -5.59 8.42 -15.03
N VAL A 234 -6.00 8.31 -13.77
CA VAL A 234 -5.15 7.86 -12.67
C VAL A 234 -4.79 6.38 -12.81
N LYS A 235 -5.76 5.52 -13.18
CA LYS A 235 -5.55 4.08 -13.39
C LYS A 235 -4.71 3.82 -14.65
N ASP A 236 -5.11 4.37 -15.78
CA ASP A 236 -4.44 4.17 -17.07
C ASP A 236 -3.01 4.70 -17.06
N GLY A 237 -2.77 5.82 -16.41
CA GLY A 237 -1.44 6.39 -16.22
C GLY A 237 -0.63 5.78 -15.08
N ALA A 238 -1.21 4.86 -14.31
CA ALA A 238 -0.63 4.33 -13.08
C ALA A 238 -0.05 5.45 -12.17
N ILE A 239 -0.76 6.60 -12.11
CA ILE A 239 -0.31 7.80 -11.39
C ILE A 239 -0.32 7.55 -9.88
N TYR A 240 -1.35 6.85 -9.40
CA TYR A 240 -1.47 6.36 -8.03
C TYR A 240 -1.64 4.84 -8.02
N ASP A 241 -1.15 4.21 -6.98
CA ASP A 241 -1.31 2.78 -6.77
C ASP A 241 -2.64 2.48 -6.08
N LEU A 242 -3.66 2.21 -6.90
CA LEU A 242 -5.03 1.95 -6.45
C LEU A 242 -5.26 0.44 -6.21
N LYS A 243 -4.66 -0.10 -5.15
CA LYS A 243 -4.71 -1.56 -4.83
C LYS A 243 -6.07 -2.04 -4.38
N ALA A 244 -6.80 -1.19 -3.68
CA ALA A 244 -8.16 -1.44 -3.20
C ALA A 244 -8.93 -0.11 -3.16
N MET A 245 -10.26 -0.19 -3.20
CA MET A 245 -11.13 0.96 -3.10
C MET A 245 -11.88 0.95 -1.75
N PRO A 246 -12.01 2.13 -1.11
CA PRO A 246 -11.38 3.41 -1.47
C PRO A 246 -9.91 3.45 -1.09
N THR A 247 -9.10 4.18 -1.89
CA THR A 247 -7.72 4.54 -1.55
C THR A 247 -7.69 5.96 -0.99
N ILE A 248 -7.12 6.16 0.20
CA ILE A 248 -7.14 7.45 0.90
C ILE A 248 -5.72 7.95 1.17
N TYR A 249 -5.47 9.20 0.80
CA TYR A 249 -4.24 9.92 1.10
C TYR A 249 -4.52 11.11 2.02
N LEU A 250 -3.58 11.41 2.92
CA LEU A 250 -3.53 12.69 3.61
C LEU A 250 -2.38 13.50 3.02
N LEU A 251 -2.68 14.69 2.55
CA LEU A 251 -1.70 15.64 2.01
C LEU A 251 -1.70 16.92 2.85
N ASP A 252 -0.56 17.62 2.89
CA ASP A 252 -0.51 18.97 3.39
C ASP A 252 -1.06 19.99 2.35
N LYS A 253 -1.13 21.26 2.72
CA LYS A 253 -1.59 22.35 1.83
C LYS A 253 -0.73 22.53 0.57
N ASN A 254 0.52 22.06 0.58
CA ASN A 254 1.44 22.09 -0.55
C ASN A 254 1.39 20.83 -1.40
N LYS A 255 0.44 19.92 -1.12
CA LYS A 255 0.27 18.61 -1.75
C LYS A 255 1.42 17.63 -1.43
N LYS A 256 2.13 17.83 -0.32
CA LYS A 256 3.10 16.87 0.19
C LYS A 256 2.35 15.72 0.86
N VAL A 257 2.69 14.49 0.53
CA VAL A 257 2.07 13.30 1.11
C VAL A 257 2.49 13.15 2.57
N LEU A 258 1.53 13.10 3.47
CA LEU A 258 1.71 12.82 4.89
C LEU A 258 1.40 11.35 5.18
N LEU A 259 0.28 10.82 4.63
CA LEU A 259 -0.10 9.42 4.69
C LEU A 259 -0.48 8.94 3.30
N LYS A 260 -0.01 7.75 2.94
CA LYS A 260 -0.25 7.07 1.67
C LYS A 260 -1.13 5.85 1.93
N ASP A 261 -2.21 5.70 1.14
CA ASP A 261 -3.07 4.51 1.13
C ASP A 261 -3.43 4.05 2.55
N ALA A 262 -3.84 5.03 3.37
CA ALA A 262 -4.05 4.82 4.79
C ALA A 262 -5.53 4.57 5.12
N PRO A 263 -5.83 3.64 6.05
CA PRO A 263 -7.19 3.50 6.58
C PRO A 263 -7.69 4.83 7.18
N TYR A 264 -9.00 5.10 7.04
CA TYR A 264 -9.57 6.35 7.55
C TYR A 264 -9.31 6.58 9.05
N ALA A 265 -9.24 5.52 9.86
CA ALA A 265 -8.86 5.62 11.27
C ALA A 265 -7.49 6.29 11.48
N ARG A 266 -6.51 5.96 10.65
CA ARG A 266 -5.17 6.59 10.69
C ARG A 266 -5.20 8.06 10.24
N ILE A 267 -6.06 8.39 9.28
CA ILE A 267 -6.28 9.80 8.88
C ILE A 267 -6.84 10.59 10.07
N ARG A 268 -7.85 10.05 10.77
CA ARG A 268 -8.42 10.69 11.98
C ARG A 268 -7.39 10.94 13.07
N GLU A 269 -6.56 9.93 13.37
CA GLU A 269 -5.47 10.05 14.35
C GLU A 269 -4.49 11.19 13.96
N ALA A 270 -4.05 11.21 12.69
CA ALA A 270 -3.13 12.23 12.19
C ALA A 270 -3.71 13.65 12.24
N LEU A 271 -5.02 13.79 12.07
CA LEU A 271 -5.75 15.06 12.20
C LEU A 271 -6.09 15.39 13.66
N SER A 272 -5.73 14.53 14.63
CA SER A 272 -6.05 14.69 16.05
C SER A 272 -7.56 14.80 16.32
N PHE A 273 -8.38 14.15 15.49
CA PHE A 273 -9.82 14.09 15.74
C PHE A 273 -10.07 13.20 16.96
N GLN A 274 -10.72 13.76 17.97
CA GLN A 274 -11.15 12.97 19.14
C GLN A 274 -12.21 11.95 18.73
N PRO A 275 -12.27 10.77 19.38
CA PRO A 275 -13.28 9.75 19.11
C PRO A 275 -14.72 10.22 19.40
#